data_9a7ca288beb286778ab33b247d86bb69
#
_entry.id   9a7ca288beb286778ab33b247d86bb69
#
_cell.length_a   1.000
_cell.length_b   1.000
_cell.length_c   1.000
_cell.angle_alpha   90.00
_cell.angle_beta   90.00
_cell.angle_gamma   90.00
#
_symmetry.space_group_name_H-M   'P 1'
#
loop_
_entity.id
_entity.type
_entity.pdbx_description
1 polymer ?
#
loop_
_entity_poly.entity_id
_entity_poly.type
_entity_poly.pdbx_seq_one_letter_code
_entity_poly.pdbx_strand_id
1 'polypeptide(L)'
;MMDFQSISEIINTIRGLDLTNIINLIPLPHAGVGGGIEAKEHVDIVSTLKFTFVFVLGVGATFGMGLAFAAKKFAVKKDPRVEQVREVLASAHCGACGYAGCEQYAEAVVSNPDVPPNLCTPGGAKCAELVAMITGKKAEATEPIFSRIMCQGDWHKSAKRFKYEGVEDCRAVILAGGGDKSCVYGCLGYATCVRACPFDAIHMNEDHLPVVDITKCTGCRKCEAACPKKVIEILPAGKAVVVACHSRDRGAETRKNCQVGCIACGVCVKVCPFDAAKVEDSLSRIDLDKCRVC
;
A
#
# COMPACT_ATOMS: atom_id res chain seq x y z
N MET A 1 1.84 -7.30 -31.05
CA MET A 1 1.91 -7.20 -32.52
C MET A 1 0.52 -7.53 -33.03
N MET A 2 -0.26 -6.51 -33.39
CA MET A 2 -1.57 -6.74 -34.00
C MET A 2 -1.35 -7.19 -35.45
N ASP A 3 -2.04 -8.27 -35.82
CA ASP A 3 -1.89 -8.94 -37.11
C ASP A 3 -2.48 -8.06 -38.24
N PHE A 4 -1.80 -8.02 -39.40
CA PHE A 4 -2.16 -7.19 -40.55
C PHE A 4 -3.56 -7.51 -41.12
N GLN A 5 -4.09 -8.70 -40.83
CA GLN A 5 -5.46 -9.12 -41.22
C GLN A 5 -6.53 -8.39 -40.39
N SER A 6 -6.31 -8.17 -39.10
CA SER A 6 -7.26 -7.44 -38.22
C SER A 6 -7.43 -5.99 -38.64
N ILE A 7 -6.38 -5.36 -39.19
CA ILE A 7 -6.43 -3.97 -39.66
C ILE A 7 -7.25 -3.86 -40.96
N SER A 8 -7.17 -4.86 -41.86
CA SER A 8 -7.91 -4.87 -43.11
C SER A 8 -9.43 -5.06 -42.89
N GLU A 9 -9.82 -5.83 -41.87
CA GLU A 9 -11.23 -6.00 -41.49
C GLU A 9 -11.83 -4.73 -40.89
N ILE A 10 -11.07 -4.04 -40.05
CA ILE A 10 -11.50 -2.74 -39.48
C ILE A 10 -11.69 -1.70 -40.58
N ILE A 11 -10.79 -1.64 -41.56
CA ILE A 11 -10.90 -0.70 -42.70
C ILE A 11 -12.12 -1.00 -43.57
N ASN A 12 -12.45 -2.27 -43.82
CA ASN A 12 -13.62 -2.66 -44.59
C ASN A 12 -14.91 -2.42 -43.80
N THR A 13 -14.94 -2.58 -42.49
CA THR A 13 -16.09 -2.25 -41.64
C THR A 13 -16.38 -0.74 -41.61
N ILE A 14 -15.33 0.08 -41.61
CA ILE A 14 -15.46 1.55 -41.65
C ILE A 14 -15.93 2.01 -43.06
N ARG A 15 -15.58 1.33 -44.15
CA ARG A 15 -16.06 1.65 -45.50
C ARG A 15 -17.54 1.35 -45.74
N GLY A 16 -18.11 0.42 -44.94
CA GLY A 16 -19.55 0.03 -45.05
C GLY A 16 -20.49 0.87 -44.16
N LEU A 17 -19.97 1.76 -43.31
CA LEU A 17 -20.77 2.63 -42.46
C LEU A 17 -21.29 3.83 -43.28
N ASP A 18 -22.58 3.77 -43.64
CA ASP A 18 -23.28 4.87 -44.27
C ASP A 18 -23.49 6.00 -43.23
N LEU A 19 -22.56 6.97 -43.25
CA LEU A 19 -22.52 8.11 -42.33
C LEU A 19 -23.75 9.00 -42.36
N THR A 20 -24.59 8.85 -43.36
CA THR A 20 -25.86 9.62 -43.51
C THR A 20 -26.92 9.19 -42.48
N ASN A 21 -26.90 7.94 -42.01
CA ASN A 21 -27.83 7.45 -41.01
C ASN A 21 -27.47 7.79 -39.56
N ILE A 22 -26.21 8.08 -39.29
CA ILE A 22 -25.73 8.41 -37.92
C ILE A 22 -26.01 9.87 -37.56
N ILE A 23 -26.03 10.77 -38.58
CA ILE A 23 -26.26 12.21 -38.38
C ILE A 23 -27.73 12.49 -37.98
N ASN A 24 -28.66 11.63 -38.40
CA ASN A 24 -30.08 11.78 -38.05
C ASN A 24 -30.47 11.28 -36.65
N LEU A 25 -29.57 10.70 -35.89
CA LEU A 25 -29.84 10.14 -34.55
C LEU A 25 -29.41 11.05 -33.39
N ILE A 26 -28.82 12.23 -33.67
CA ILE A 26 -28.41 13.17 -32.62
C ILE A 26 -29.49 14.24 -32.46
N PRO A 27 -30.29 14.22 -31.37
CA PRO A 27 -31.26 15.30 -31.12
C PRO A 27 -30.48 16.55 -30.67
N LEU A 28 -30.40 17.54 -31.55
CA LEU A 28 -29.90 18.87 -31.20
C LEU A 28 -30.90 19.56 -30.26
N PRO A 29 -30.44 20.12 -29.10
CA PRO A 29 -31.34 20.89 -28.27
C PRO A 29 -31.73 22.20 -28.96
N HIS A 30 -33.03 22.40 -29.20
CA HIS A 30 -33.57 23.66 -29.66
C HIS A 30 -33.45 24.70 -28.53
N ALA A 31 -32.42 25.53 -28.56
CA ALA A 31 -32.39 26.77 -27.80
C ALA A 31 -32.98 27.88 -28.67
N GLY A 32 -34.23 28.22 -28.41
CA GLY A 32 -34.84 29.39 -28.97
C GLY A 32 -34.30 30.67 -28.33
N VAL A 33 -33.57 31.47 -29.08
CA VAL A 33 -33.38 32.90 -28.82
C VAL A 33 -33.55 33.62 -30.15
N GLY A 34 -34.60 34.44 -30.23
CA GLY A 34 -34.86 35.30 -31.38
C GLY A 34 -33.84 36.41 -31.51
N GLY A 35 -33.34 36.61 -32.69
CA GLY A 35 -32.46 37.71 -33.10
C GLY A 35 -32.01 37.48 -34.51
N GLY A 36 -32.67 38.16 -35.47
CA GLY A 36 -32.43 37.99 -36.90
C GLY A 36 -31.04 38.44 -37.31
N ILE A 37 -30.30 37.53 -37.90
CA ILE A 37 -29.23 37.80 -38.89
C ILE A 37 -29.41 36.75 -39.97
N GLU A 38 -29.99 37.15 -41.10
CA GLU A 38 -29.97 36.37 -42.32
C GLU A 38 -28.53 36.34 -42.85
N ALA A 39 -27.82 35.27 -42.59
CA ALA A 39 -26.66 34.88 -43.36
C ALA A 39 -26.88 33.41 -43.75
N LYS A 40 -27.38 33.20 -44.95
CA LYS A 40 -27.34 31.92 -45.66
C LYS A 40 -25.89 31.64 -46.03
N GLU A 41 -25.08 31.24 -45.08
CA GLU A 41 -23.86 30.53 -45.39
C GLU A 41 -24.17 29.05 -45.46
N HIS A 42 -24.26 28.54 -46.67
CA HIS A 42 -24.27 27.12 -46.95
C HIS A 42 -22.91 26.55 -46.54
N VAL A 43 -22.75 26.27 -45.25
CA VAL A 43 -21.55 25.59 -44.74
C VAL A 43 -21.53 24.20 -45.36
N ASP A 44 -20.65 24.02 -46.33
CA ASP A 44 -20.45 22.73 -46.97
C ASP A 44 -19.82 21.78 -45.94
N ILE A 45 -20.68 20.96 -45.30
CA ILE A 45 -20.35 20.06 -44.20
C ILE A 45 -19.19 19.15 -44.59
N VAL A 46 -19.15 18.71 -45.86
CA VAL A 46 -18.09 17.83 -46.37
C VAL A 46 -16.73 18.56 -46.40
N SER A 47 -16.74 19.80 -46.82
CA SER A 47 -15.53 20.66 -46.86
C SER A 47 -15.01 20.96 -45.47
N THR A 48 -15.90 21.27 -44.52
CA THR A 48 -15.58 21.54 -43.14
C THR A 48 -15.02 20.29 -42.45
N LEU A 49 -15.62 19.10 -42.67
CA LEU A 49 -15.12 17.84 -42.14
C LEU A 49 -13.73 17.48 -42.69
N LYS A 50 -13.49 17.68 -43.99
CA LYS A 50 -12.18 17.45 -44.61
C LYS A 50 -11.13 18.38 -44.00
N PHE A 51 -11.45 19.65 -43.87
CA PHE A 51 -10.52 20.64 -43.29
C PHE A 51 -10.19 20.30 -41.82
N THR A 52 -11.23 19.99 -41.03
CA THR A 52 -11.06 19.61 -39.64
C THR A 52 -10.22 18.34 -39.50
N PHE A 53 -10.44 17.34 -40.35
CA PHE A 53 -9.71 16.10 -40.37
C PHE A 53 -8.22 16.31 -40.72
N VAL A 54 -7.94 17.11 -41.78
CA VAL A 54 -6.56 17.45 -42.17
C VAL A 54 -5.84 18.27 -41.10
N PHE A 55 -6.58 19.21 -40.47
CA PHE A 55 -6.02 20.02 -39.38
C PHE A 55 -5.67 19.18 -38.15
N VAL A 56 -6.59 18.33 -37.70
CA VAL A 56 -6.34 17.45 -36.54
C VAL A 56 -5.21 16.46 -36.82
N LEU A 57 -5.17 15.87 -38.03
CA LEU A 57 -4.06 15.02 -38.44
C LEU A 57 -2.73 15.77 -38.49
N GLY A 58 -2.72 16.96 -39.04
CA GLY A 58 -1.51 17.81 -39.13
C GLY A 58 -0.97 18.18 -37.75
N VAL A 59 -1.85 18.65 -36.85
CA VAL A 59 -1.51 18.98 -35.47
C VAL A 59 -1.05 17.73 -34.72
N GLY A 60 -1.79 16.62 -34.85
CA GLY A 60 -1.42 15.35 -34.20
C GLY A 60 -0.07 14.81 -34.67
N ALA A 61 0.22 14.89 -35.97
CA ALA A 61 1.49 14.46 -36.53
C ALA A 61 2.67 15.33 -36.07
N THR A 62 2.50 16.65 -36.02
CA THR A 62 3.56 17.56 -35.54
C THR A 62 3.87 17.39 -34.07
N PHE A 63 2.84 17.30 -33.22
CA PHE A 63 3.02 17.01 -31.80
C PHE A 63 3.59 15.60 -31.56
N GLY A 64 3.10 14.58 -32.29
CA GLY A 64 3.59 13.22 -32.20
C GLY A 64 5.06 13.11 -32.58
N MET A 65 5.49 13.74 -33.66
CA MET A 65 6.92 13.81 -34.05
C MET A 65 7.75 14.58 -33.03
N GLY A 66 7.24 15.69 -32.52
CA GLY A 66 7.92 16.48 -31.48
C GLY A 66 8.13 15.67 -30.20
N LEU A 67 7.11 14.96 -29.73
CA LEU A 67 7.19 14.07 -28.56
C LEU A 67 8.12 12.89 -28.80
N ALA A 68 8.07 12.25 -29.98
CA ALA A 68 8.95 11.13 -30.33
C ALA A 68 10.42 11.58 -30.38
N PHE A 69 10.69 12.77 -30.95
CA PHE A 69 12.03 13.35 -30.97
C PHE A 69 12.53 13.68 -29.56
N ALA A 70 11.68 14.31 -28.74
CA ALA A 70 12.00 14.64 -27.36
C ALA A 70 12.24 13.35 -26.54
N ALA A 71 11.38 12.34 -26.66
CA ALA A 71 11.56 11.04 -26.00
C ALA A 71 12.87 10.37 -26.36
N LYS A 72 13.27 10.41 -27.64
CA LYS A 72 14.56 9.86 -28.10
C LYS A 72 15.76 10.65 -27.59
N LYS A 73 15.67 12.00 -27.58
CA LYS A 73 16.77 12.88 -27.17
C LYS A 73 16.97 12.89 -25.65
N PHE A 74 15.88 12.78 -24.87
CA PHE A 74 15.90 12.76 -23.41
C PHE A 74 15.83 11.35 -22.82
N ALA A 75 15.94 10.30 -23.63
CA ALA A 75 15.98 8.94 -23.15
C ALA A 75 17.18 8.73 -22.21
N VAL A 76 16.90 8.51 -20.93
CA VAL A 76 17.92 8.12 -19.94
C VAL A 76 18.26 6.66 -20.19
N LYS A 77 19.55 6.38 -20.43
CA LYS A 77 20.02 5.00 -20.54
C LYS A 77 20.00 4.37 -19.15
N LYS A 78 19.04 3.51 -18.90
CA LYS A 78 19.00 2.72 -17.66
C LYS A 78 20.05 1.59 -17.73
N ASP A 79 20.74 1.36 -16.63
CA ASP A 79 21.68 0.23 -16.51
C ASP A 79 20.86 -1.07 -16.61
N PRO A 80 21.24 -2.04 -17.47
CA PRO A 80 20.50 -3.31 -17.61
C PRO A 80 20.42 -4.11 -16.32
N ARG A 81 21.35 -3.91 -15.39
CA ARG A 81 21.32 -4.52 -14.05
C ARG A 81 20.11 -4.07 -13.21
N VAL A 82 19.61 -2.85 -13.43
CA VAL A 82 18.42 -2.36 -12.73
C VAL A 82 17.19 -3.22 -13.04
N GLU A 83 17.01 -3.59 -14.31
CA GLU A 83 15.90 -4.46 -14.72
C GLU A 83 16.06 -5.88 -14.15
N GLN A 84 17.25 -6.44 -14.15
CA GLN A 84 17.54 -7.74 -13.56
C GLN A 84 17.25 -7.73 -12.04
N VAL A 85 17.64 -6.68 -11.33
CA VAL A 85 17.32 -6.53 -9.90
C VAL A 85 15.81 -6.41 -9.71
N ARG A 86 15.11 -5.64 -10.54
CA ARG A 86 13.65 -5.48 -10.46
C ARG A 86 12.90 -6.81 -10.60
N GLU A 87 13.33 -7.69 -11.50
CA GLU A 87 12.73 -9.02 -11.71
C GLU A 87 12.88 -9.94 -10.49
N VAL A 88 13.98 -9.80 -9.75
CA VAL A 88 14.26 -10.61 -8.56
C VAL A 88 13.52 -10.09 -7.31
N LEU A 89 13.16 -8.80 -7.28
CA LEU A 89 12.45 -8.20 -6.16
C LEU A 89 11.01 -8.72 -6.05
N ALA A 90 10.48 -8.74 -4.83
CA ALA A 90 9.13 -9.24 -4.55
C ALA A 90 7.98 -8.46 -5.21
N SER A 91 8.26 -7.36 -5.90
CA SER A 91 7.30 -6.49 -6.63
C SER A 91 6.07 -6.05 -5.81
N ALA A 92 6.17 -6.10 -4.47
CA ALA A 92 5.07 -5.76 -3.56
C ALA A 92 4.88 -4.24 -3.37
N HIS A 93 5.82 -3.42 -3.83
CA HIS A 93 5.83 -1.95 -3.69
C HIS A 93 5.44 -1.48 -2.27
N CYS A 94 5.93 -2.19 -1.24
CA CYS A 94 5.51 -2.00 0.16
C CYS A 94 6.17 -0.79 0.85
N GLY A 95 7.31 -0.32 0.36
CA GLY A 95 8.07 0.77 0.96
C GLY A 95 8.90 0.39 2.20
N ALA A 96 8.93 -0.89 2.60
CA ALA A 96 9.65 -1.34 3.80
C ALA A 96 11.16 -1.11 3.73
N CYS A 97 11.72 -1.11 2.53
CA CYS A 97 13.13 -0.80 2.25
C CYS A 97 13.48 0.69 2.35
N GLY A 98 12.49 1.56 2.62
CA GLY A 98 12.68 3.02 2.67
C GLY A 98 12.54 3.73 1.31
N TYR A 99 12.31 3.00 0.22
CA TYR A 99 12.09 3.54 -1.11
C TYR A 99 10.60 3.51 -1.49
N ALA A 100 10.12 4.44 -2.30
CA ALA A 100 8.70 4.54 -2.67
C ALA A 100 8.22 3.35 -3.53
N GLY A 101 9.13 2.61 -4.14
CA GLY A 101 8.80 1.42 -4.94
C GLY A 101 10.02 0.55 -5.23
N CYS A 102 9.77 -0.66 -5.73
CA CYS A 102 10.83 -1.62 -6.04
C CYS A 102 11.78 -1.11 -7.13
N GLU A 103 11.29 -0.32 -8.08
CA GLU A 103 12.11 0.29 -9.14
C GLU A 103 13.14 1.27 -8.56
N GLN A 104 12.72 2.15 -7.65
CA GLN A 104 13.63 3.10 -7.02
C GLN A 104 14.71 2.40 -6.17
N TYR A 105 14.34 1.32 -5.47
CA TYR A 105 15.32 0.52 -4.75
C TYR A 105 16.29 -0.17 -5.72
N ALA A 106 15.80 -0.73 -6.84
CA ALA A 106 16.64 -1.34 -7.86
C ALA A 106 17.63 -0.33 -8.46
N GLU A 107 17.19 0.87 -8.78
CA GLU A 107 18.07 1.95 -9.25
C GLU A 107 19.10 2.36 -8.19
N ALA A 108 18.66 2.51 -6.94
CA ALA A 108 19.54 2.92 -5.84
C ALA A 108 20.61 1.86 -5.52
N VAL A 109 20.25 0.57 -5.46
CA VAL A 109 21.20 -0.50 -5.13
C VAL A 109 22.23 -0.73 -6.22
N VAL A 110 21.88 -0.47 -7.48
CA VAL A 110 22.82 -0.55 -8.62
C VAL A 110 23.72 0.67 -8.71
N SER A 111 23.17 1.87 -8.49
CA SER A 111 23.88 3.13 -8.70
C SER A 111 24.77 3.53 -7.51
N ASN A 112 24.36 3.18 -6.29
CA ASN A 112 25.04 3.58 -5.05
C ASN A 112 25.66 2.35 -4.35
N PRO A 113 27.00 2.32 -4.17
CA PRO A 113 27.69 1.24 -3.46
C PRO A 113 27.26 1.10 -2.00
N ASP A 114 26.85 2.19 -1.33
CA ASP A 114 26.49 2.20 0.09
C ASP A 114 25.10 1.59 0.38
N VAL A 115 24.25 1.43 -0.65
CA VAL A 115 22.93 0.83 -0.48
C VAL A 115 23.08 -0.69 -0.39
N PRO A 116 22.69 -1.32 0.74
CA PRO A 116 22.86 -2.75 0.91
C PRO A 116 21.83 -3.55 0.09
N PRO A 117 22.17 -4.78 -0.35
CA PRO A 117 21.32 -5.63 -1.19
C PRO A 117 20.19 -6.34 -0.43
N ASN A 118 20.16 -6.27 0.91
CA ASN A 118 19.27 -7.02 1.80
C ASN A 118 18.09 -6.20 2.34
N LEU A 119 17.79 -5.01 1.79
CA LEU A 119 16.69 -4.16 2.28
C LEU A 119 15.29 -4.68 1.90
N CYS A 120 15.17 -5.57 0.92
CA CYS A 120 13.88 -6.11 0.52
C CYS A 120 13.40 -7.18 1.50
N THR A 121 12.64 -6.80 2.54
CA THR A 121 12.12 -7.74 3.55
C THR A 121 11.18 -8.79 2.96
N PRO A 122 10.23 -8.47 2.04
CA PRO A 122 9.37 -9.48 1.42
C PRO A 122 10.13 -10.48 0.53
N GLY A 123 11.26 -10.08 -0.05
CA GLY A 123 12.08 -10.96 -0.87
C GLY A 123 12.90 -11.97 -0.07
N GLY A 124 13.14 -11.68 1.21
CA GLY A 124 13.90 -12.54 2.11
C GLY A 124 15.37 -12.75 1.70
N ALA A 125 16.01 -13.77 2.29
CA ALA A 125 17.41 -14.07 2.08
C ALA A 125 17.77 -14.41 0.63
N LYS A 126 16.92 -15.19 -0.05
CA LYS A 126 17.12 -15.54 -1.49
C LYS A 126 17.19 -14.31 -2.38
N CYS A 127 16.29 -13.37 -2.20
CA CYS A 127 16.30 -12.13 -2.95
C CYS A 127 17.57 -11.31 -2.67
N ALA A 128 17.97 -11.21 -1.42
CA ALA A 128 19.20 -10.50 -1.01
C ALA A 128 20.46 -11.11 -1.67
N GLU A 129 20.56 -12.43 -1.73
CA GLU A 129 21.65 -13.14 -2.42
C GLU A 129 21.69 -12.87 -3.93
N LEU A 130 20.52 -12.92 -4.59
CA LEU A 130 20.42 -12.66 -6.03
C LEU A 130 20.74 -11.20 -6.35
N VAL A 131 20.22 -10.24 -5.58
CA VAL A 131 20.56 -8.83 -5.71
C VAL A 131 22.06 -8.59 -5.49
N ALA A 132 22.66 -9.26 -4.52
CA ALA A 132 24.09 -9.19 -4.24
C ALA A 132 24.91 -9.72 -5.42
N MET A 133 24.54 -10.84 -6.03
CA MET A 133 25.19 -11.38 -7.22
C MET A 133 25.12 -10.42 -8.41
N ILE A 134 23.96 -9.83 -8.70
CA ILE A 134 23.76 -8.89 -9.81
C ILE A 134 24.57 -7.60 -9.61
N THR A 135 24.62 -7.10 -8.36
CA THR A 135 25.30 -5.84 -8.02
C THR A 135 26.76 -5.99 -7.66
N GLY A 136 27.26 -7.24 -7.49
CA GLY A 136 28.62 -7.51 -7.03
C GLY A 136 28.87 -7.17 -5.57
N LYS A 137 27.82 -7.04 -4.76
CA LYS A 137 27.89 -6.72 -3.31
C LYS A 137 27.85 -7.98 -2.46
N LYS A 138 28.18 -7.84 -1.17
CA LYS A 138 28.00 -8.93 -0.20
C LYS A 138 26.65 -8.80 0.48
N ALA A 139 25.87 -9.89 0.48
CA ALA A 139 24.63 -9.96 1.26
C ALA A 139 24.99 -10.35 2.71
N GLU A 140 24.57 -9.53 3.66
CA GLU A 140 24.60 -9.90 5.08
C GLU A 140 23.31 -10.64 5.42
N ALA A 141 23.42 -11.70 6.22
CA ALA A 141 22.26 -12.44 6.69
C ALA A 141 21.39 -11.53 7.56
N THR A 142 20.14 -11.32 7.16
CA THR A 142 19.16 -10.55 7.93
C THR A 142 18.22 -11.51 8.63
N GLU A 143 18.04 -11.33 9.94
CA GLU A 143 17.06 -12.10 10.71
C GLU A 143 15.65 -11.82 10.17
N PRO A 144 14.83 -12.85 9.93
CA PRO A 144 13.45 -12.66 9.48
C PRO A 144 12.66 -11.86 10.53
N ILE A 145 11.85 -10.93 10.05
CA ILE A 145 11.00 -10.07 10.88
C ILE A 145 9.54 -10.29 10.54
N PHE A 146 8.65 -10.17 11.51
CA PHE A 146 7.21 -10.25 11.29
C PHE A 146 6.41 -9.33 12.21
N SER A 147 5.17 -9.05 11.83
CA SER A 147 4.29 -8.20 12.62
C SER A 147 3.75 -8.92 13.85
N ARG A 148 3.67 -8.19 14.95
CA ARG A 148 3.01 -8.63 16.19
C ARG A 148 1.96 -7.63 16.61
N ILE A 149 0.82 -8.16 17.11
CA ILE A 149 -0.26 -7.34 17.63
C ILE A 149 -0.02 -7.11 19.13
N MET A 150 0.27 -5.88 19.50
CA MET A 150 0.54 -5.47 20.88
C MET A 150 -0.75 -5.17 21.65
N CYS A 151 -1.74 -6.05 21.50
CA CYS A 151 -3.02 -5.98 22.19
C CYS A 151 -3.66 -7.36 22.25
N GLN A 152 -4.15 -7.77 23.43
CA GLN A 152 -4.95 -8.97 23.64
C GLN A 152 -6.39 -8.66 24.13
N GLY A 153 -6.72 -7.37 24.23
CA GLY A 153 -8.06 -6.93 24.59
C GLY A 153 -8.99 -7.02 23.39
N ASP A 154 -9.63 -8.18 23.22
CA ASP A 154 -10.68 -8.43 22.24
C ASP A 154 -12.01 -7.76 22.62
N TRP A 155 -13.09 -8.06 21.91
CA TRP A 155 -14.40 -7.47 22.18
C TRP A 155 -15.06 -7.99 23.46
N HIS A 156 -14.62 -9.10 24.02
CA HIS A 156 -15.13 -9.65 25.28
C HIS A 156 -14.30 -9.22 26.49
N LYS A 157 -12.98 -9.10 26.33
CA LYS A 157 -12.04 -8.75 27.41
C LYS A 157 -11.86 -7.23 27.62
N SER A 158 -12.22 -6.43 26.63
CA SER A 158 -12.18 -4.97 26.73
C SER A 158 -13.57 -4.38 26.79
N ALA A 159 -13.88 -3.61 27.82
CA ALA A 159 -15.15 -2.93 27.96
C ALA A 159 -15.43 -2.01 26.78
N LYS A 160 -16.68 -1.98 26.32
CA LYS A 160 -17.17 -1.04 25.30
C LYS A 160 -17.86 0.15 25.95
N ARG A 161 -17.66 1.35 25.41
CA ARG A 161 -18.31 2.59 25.83
C ARG A 161 -19.66 2.77 25.15
N PHE A 162 -19.74 2.37 23.89
CA PHE A 162 -20.95 2.47 23.06
C PHE A 162 -20.91 1.39 21.96
N LYS A 163 -22.06 1.18 21.31
CA LYS A 163 -22.16 0.36 20.10
C LYS A 163 -21.86 1.26 18.90
N TYR A 164 -20.83 0.93 18.15
CA TYR A 164 -20.53 1.65 16.90
C TYR A 164 -21.39 1.09 15.77
N GLU A 165 -22.09 1.97 15.06
CA GLU A 165 -22.85 1.68 13.87
C GLU A 165 -22.35 2.59 12.73
N GLY A 166 -21.67 2.04 11.75
CA GLY A 166 -21.06 2.80 10.65
C GLY A 166 -20.10 1.96 9.83
N VAL A 167 -19.18 2.62 9.12
CA VAL A 167 -18.19 1.95 8.29
C VAL A 167 -17.24 1.12 9.14
N GLU A 168 -17.16 -0.17 8.85
CA GLU A 168 -16.27 -1.12 9.55
C GLU A 168 -14.81 -0.95 9.12
N ASP A 169 -14.22 0.19 9.48
CA ASP A 169 -12.81 0.51 9.28
C ASP A 169 -12.26 1.24 10.52
N CYS A 170 -11.11 0.80 11.03
CA CYS A 170 -10.51 1.40 12.23
C CYS A 170 -10.27 2.91 12.08
N ARG A 171 -10.02 3.39 10.85
CA ARG A 171 -9.81 4.83 10.57
C ARG A 171 -11.10 5.63 10.67
N ALA A 172 -12.25 5.01 10.39
CA ALA A 172 -13.55 5.63 10.59
C ALA A 172 -13.96 5.59 12.07
N VAL A 173 -13.78 4.43 12.71
CA VAL A 173 -14.15 4.21 14.12
C VAL A 173 -13.37 5.13 15.06
N ILE A 174 -12.09 5.41 14.79
CA ILE A 174 -11.29 6.31 15.65
C ILE A 174 -11.83 7.74 15.68
N LEU A 175 -12.50 8.19 14.62
CA LEU A 175 -13.11 9.52 14.56
C LEU A 175 -14.31 9.64 15.50
N ALA A 176 -14.95 8.52 15.85
CA ALA A 176 -16.02 8.46 16.83
C ALA A 176 -15.45 8.43 18.26
N GLY A 177 -14.92 9.55 18.71
CA GLY A 177 -14.40 9.74 20.08
C GLY A 177 -13.22 8.82 20.44
N GLY A 178 -12.39 8.44 19.44
CA GLY A 178 -11.23 7.59 19.66
C GLY A 178 -11.53 6.08 19.63
N GLY A 179 -12.74 5.68 19.27
CA GLY A 179 -13.18 4.29 19.18
C GLY A 179 -14.22 3.88 20.22
N ASP A 180 -14.84 2.74 20.02
CA ASP A 180 -15.94 2.20 20.82
C ASP A 180 -15.49 1.50 22.12
N LYS A 181 -14.21 1.13 22.23
CA LYS A 181 -13.66 0.50 23.43
C LYS A 181 -13.29 1.52 24.52
N SER A 182 -13.41 1.13 25.78
CA SER A 182 -12.98 1.93 26.94
C SER A 182 -11.47 2.15 26.95
N CYS A 183 -10.69 1.13 26.54
CA CYS A 183 -9.25 1.27 26.37
C CYS A 183 -8.95 2.09 25.11
N VAL A 184 -8.49 3.33 25.32
CA VAL A 184 -8.15 4.24 24.21
C VAL A 184 -6.91 3.84 23.40
N TYR A 185 -6.08 2.95 23.94
CA TYR A 185 -4.84 2.48 23.32
C TYR A 185 -5.01 1.18 22.55
N GLY A 186 -6.06 0.40 22.86
CA GLY A 186 -6.24 -0.96 22.37
C GLY A 186 -6.63 -1.06 20.88
N CYS A 187 -6.51 -2.28 20.36
CA CYS A 187 -7.00 -2.63 19.04
C CYS A 187 -8.52 -2.42 18.95
N LEU A 188 -9.00 -1.78 17.88
CA LEU A 188 -10.43 -1.52 17.65
C LEU A 188 -11.18 -2.76 17.11
N GLY A 189 -10.50 -3.65 16.35
CA GLY A 189 -11.10 -4.90 15.88
C GLY A 189 -11.88 -4.79 14.56
N TYR A 190 -11.69 -3.73 13.76
CA TYR A 190 -12.39 -3.50 12.47
C TYR A 190 -11.55 -3.81 11.23
N ALA A 191 -10.60 -4.72 11.32
CA ALA A 191 -9.89 -5.38 10.23
C ALA A 191 -9.16 -4.48 9.20
N THR A 192 -8.84 -3.22 9.49
CA THR A 192 -8.09 -2.36 8.57
C THR A 192 -6.71 -2.91 8.24
N CYS A 193 -6.02 -3.53 9.21
CA CYS A 193 -4.72 -4.19 9.02
C CYS A 193 -4.82 -5.45 8.15
N VAL A 194 -5.94 -6.19 8.21
CA VAL A 194 -6.21 -7.36 7.37
C VAL A 194 -6.34 -6.92 5.92
N ARG A 195 -7.18 -5.92 5.64
CA ARG A 195 -7.36 -5.37 4.29
C ARG A 195 -6.09 -4.72 3.72
N ALA A 196 -5.20 -4.24 4.57
CA ALA A 196 -3.94 -3.65 4.16
C ALA A 196 -2.84 -4.68 3.86
N CYS A 197 -3.03 -5.95 4.21
CA CYS A 197 -2.03 -7.00 4.04
C CYS A 197 -2.05 -7.56 2.62
N PRO A 198 -1.01 -7.36 1.79
CA PRO A 198 -0.98 -7.89 0.42
C PRO A 198 -0.59 -9.38 0.35
N PHE A 199 -0.26 -9.99 1.49
CA PHE A 199 0.24 -11.36 1.57
C PHE A 199 -0.75 -12.31 2.28
N ASP A 200 -1.97 -11.85 2.59
CA ASP A 200 -2.95 -12.61 3.37
C ASP A 200 -2.39 -13.23 4.67
N ALA A 201 -1.44 -12.53 5.28
CA ALA A 201 -0.78 -12.99 6.49
C ALA A 201 -1.51 -12.59 7.79
N ILE A 202 -2.60 -11.83 7.68
CA ILE A 202 -3.38 -11.37 8.85
C ILE A 202 -4.84 -11.70 8.64
N HIS A 203 -5.45 -12.34 9.62
CA HIS A 203 -6.88 -12.63 9.64
C HIS A 203 -7.49 -12.20 10.97
N MET A 204 -8.81 -12.00 11.02
CA MET A 204 -9.53 -11.74 12.26
C MET A 204 -9.93 -13.06 12.88
N ASN A 205 -9.76 -13.18 14.21
CA ASN A 205 -10.36 -14.28 14.96
C ASN A 205 -11.84 -13.98 15.27
N GLU A 206 -12.54 -14.94 15.87
CA GLU A 206 -13.96 -14.84 16.26
C GLU A 206 -14.21 -13.69 17.26
N ASP A 207 -13.22 -13.34 18.08
CA ASP A 207 -13.28 -12.28 19.09
C ASP A 207 -12.91 -10.88 18.54
N HIS A 208 -12.85 -10.71 17.23
CA HIS A 208 -12.46 -9.48 16.57
C HIS A 208 -11.06 -8.96 16.95
N LEU A 209 -10.11 -9.86 17.12
CA LEU A 209 -8.70 -9.53 17.27
C LEU A 209 -7.91 -10.05 16.05
N PRO A 210 -7.03 -9.23 15.46
CA PRO A 210 -6.20 -9.69 14.34
C PRO A 210 -5.15 -10.69 14.82
N VAL A 211 -4.98 -11.76 14.05
CA VAL A 211 -3.97 -12.80 14.24
C VAL A 211 -3.04 -12.82 13.04
N VAL A 212 -1.75 -12.91 13.27
CA VAL A 212 -0.73 -12.90 12.23
C VAL A 212 -0.23 -14.34 12.00
N ASP A 213 -0.34 -14.79 10.76
CA ASP A 213 0.32 -16.00 10.30
C ASP A 213 1.80 -15.69 10.00
N ILE A 214 2.68 -16.15 10.86
CA ILE A 214 4.12 -15.89 10.75
C ILE A 214 4.76 -16.59 9.54
N THR A 215 4.12 -17.62 8.99
CA THR A 215 4.64 -18.33 7.81
C THR A 215 4.42 -17.55 6.53
N LYS A 216 3.39 -16.70 6.49
CA LYS A 216 3.06 -15.83 5.36
C LYS A 216 3.57 -14.38 5.55
N CYS A 217 3.82 -13.99 6.79
CA CYS A 217 4.21 -12.62 7.10
C CYS A 217 5.63 -12.32 6.65
N THR A 218 5.80 -11.31 5.82
CA THR A 218 7.09 -10.87 5.27
C THR A 218 7.68 -9.64 5.96
N GLY A 219 7.05 -9.13 7.03
CA GLY A 219 7.50 -7.92 7.73
C GLY A 219 7.39 -6.63 6.91
N CYS A 220 6.51 -6.56 5.92
CA CYS A 220 6.39 -5.44 4.97
C CYS A 220 5.85 -4.12 5.57
N ARG A 221 5.50 -4.08 6.85
CA ARG A 221 5.02 -2.90 7.61
C ARG A 221 3.72 -2.25 7.15
N LYS A 222 3.04 -2.73 6.11
CA LYS A 222 1.78 -2.12 5.64
C LYS A 222 0.68 -2.14 6.70
N CYS A 223 0.59 -3.19 7.49
CA CYS A 223 -0.37 -3.28 8.61
C CYS A 223 -0.04 -2.30 9.75
N GLU A 224 1.24 -2.10 10.05
CA GLU A 224 1.71 -1.10 11.03
C GLU A 224 1.32 0.31 10.60
N ALA A 225 1.60 0.68 9.34
CA ALA A 225 1.25 1.97 8.76
C ALA A 225 -0.27 2.20 8.67
N ALA A 226 -1.04 1.14 8.42
CA ALA A 226 -2.50 1.22 8.32
C ALA A 226 -3.20 1.29 9.69
N CYS A 227 -2.52 0.96 10.79
CA CYS A 227 -3.11 0.91 12.12
C CYS A 227 -3.20 2.30 12.77
N PRO A 228 -4.40 2.89 12.94
CA PRO A 228 -4.53 4.22 13.54
C PRO A 228 -4.21 4.23 15.04
N LYS A 229 -4.27 3.07 15.71
CA LYS A 229 -3.91 2.89 17.13
C LYS A 229 -2.44 2.55 17.36
N LYS A 230 -1.68 2.27 16.28
CA LYS A 230 -0.26 1.91 16.33
C LYS A 230 0.04 0.73 17.28
N VAL A 231 -0.87 -0.24 17.33
CA VAL A 231 -0.75 -1.45 18.17
C VAL A 231 -0.10 -2.62 17.44
N ILE A 232 0.54 -2.37 16.30
CA ILE A 232 1.26 -3.38 15.52
C ILE A 232 2.72 -2.99 15.52
N GLU A 233 3.57 -3.88 15.94
CA GLU A 233 5.03 -3.72 15.96
C GLU A 233 5.67 -4.80 15.10
N ILE A 234 6.81 -4.47 14.47
CA ILE A 234 7.58 -5.43 13.68
C ILE A 234 8.76 -5.89 14.53
N LEU A 235 8.83 -7.19 14.76
CA LEU A 235 9.83 -7.78 15.66
C LEU A 235 10.60 -8.90 14.96
N PRO A 236 11.87 -9.13 15.33
CA PRO A 236 12.64 -10.27 14.86
C PRO A 236 12.02 -11.61 15.26
N ALA A 237 12.18 -12.62 14.41
CA ALA A 237 11.60 -13.95 14.60
C ALA A 237 12.05 -14.61 15.91
N GLY A 238 13.32 -14.46 16.27
CA GLY A 238 13.90 -15.02 17.50
C GLY A 238 13.44 -14.34 18.79
N LYS A 239 12.76 -13.19 18.71
CA LYS A 239 12.34 -12.41 19.89
C LYS A 239 10.86 -12.67 20.20
N ALA A 240 10.57 -13.82 20.83
CA ALA A 240 9.21 -14.31 21.02
C ALA A 240 8.47 -13.70 22.22
N VAL A 241 9.19 -13.21 23.25
CA VAL A 241 8.58 -12.72 24.49
C VAL A 241 8.28 -11.24 24.39
N VAL A 242 6.99 -10.89 24.43
CA VAL A 242 6.52 -9.51 24.39
C VAL A 242 5.37 -9.28 25.38
N VAL A 243 5.18 -8.06 25.83
CA VAL A 243 4.00 -7.66 26.58
C VAL A 243 2.94 -7.17 25.57
N ALA A 244 1.97 -8.01 25.25
CA ALA A 244 0.92 -7.69 24.28
C ALA A 244 -0.13 -6.72 24.88
N CYS A 245 0.32 -5.54 25.24
CA CYS A 245 -0.49 -4.43 25.74
C CYS A 245 0.17 -3.11 25.31
N HIS A 246 -0.65 -2.09 25.06
CA HIS A 246 -0.19 -0.76 24.64
C HIS A 246 -0.77 0.36 25.53
N SER A 247 -1.49 -0.02 26.60
CA SER A 247 -2.09 0.95 27.55
C SER A 247 -1.01 1.65 28.37
N ARG A 248 -1.18 2.96 28.52
CA ARG A 248 -0.37 3.81 29.40
C ARG A 248 -1.17 4.33 30.60
N ASP A 249 -2.40 3.81 30.77
CA ASP A 249 -3.21 4.12 31.94
C ASP A 249 -2.61 3.53 33.20
N ARG A 250 -2.91 4.13 34.34
CA ARG A 250 -2.58 3.56 35.64
C ARG A 250 -3.25 2.19 35.80
N GLY A 251 -2.60 1.26 36.50
CA GLY A 251 -3.06 -0.12 36.59
C GLY A 251 -4.51 -0.30 37.07
N ALA A 252 -5.02 0.56 37.96
CA ALA A 252 -6.41 0.54 38.40
C ALA A 252 -7.36 0.89 37.26
N GLU A 253 -7.03 1.85 36.41
CA GLU A 253 -7.82 2.25 35.26
C GLU A 253 -7.75 1.21 34.15
N THR A 254 -6.55 0.69 33.86
CA THR A 254 -6.36 -0.40 32.91
C THR A 254 -7.21 -1.61 33.28
N ARG A 255 -7.31 -1.97 34.56
CA ARG A 255 -8.12 -3.11 35.03
C ARG A 255 -9.62 -2.90 34.80
N LYS A 256 -10.12 -1.65 34.92
CA LYS A 256 -11.53 -1.35 34.59
C LYS A 256 -11.81 -1.48 33.09
N ASN A 257 -10.85 -1.05 32.25
CA ASN A 257 -11.03 -0.95 30.82
C ASN A 257 -10.75 -2.26 30.08
N CYS A 258 -9.89 -3.14 30.66
CA CYS A 258 -9.46 -4.37 29.99
C CYS A 258 -9.04 -5.44 31.02
N GLN A 259 -9.61 -6.61 30.91
CA GLN A 259 -9.34 -7.74 31.83
C GLN A 259 -7.91 -8.32 31.69
N VAL A 260 -7.30 -8.16 30.49
CA VAL A 260 -5.98 -8.70 30.15
C VAL A 260 -4.92 -7.62 29.97
N GLY A 261 -5.25 -6.39 30.31
CA GLY A 261 -4.33 -5.26 30.19
C GLY A 261 -3.16 -5.35 31.18
N CYS A 262 -1.98 -4.84 30.77
CA CYS A 262 -0.85 -4.71 31.67
C CYS A 262 -1.14 -3.64 32.73
N ILE A 263 -1.13 -4.02 34.00
CA ILE A 263 -1.37 -3.11 35.14
C ILE A 263 -0.09 -2.53 35.73
N ALA A 264 1.06 -2.72 35.09
CA ALA A 264 2.37 -2.24 35.52
C ALA A 264 2.76 -2.69 36.95
N CYS A 265 2.37 -3.89 37.36
CA CYS A 265 2.61 -4.40 38.71
C CYS A 265 4.08 -4.71 39.03
N GLY A 266 4.97 -4.71 38.03
CA GLY A 266 6.40 -4.95 38.19
C GLY A 266 6.82 -6.39 38.51
N VAL A 267 5.90 -7.35 38.51
CA VAL A 267 6.22 -8.78 38.79
C VAL A 267 7.19 -9.31 37.73
N CYS A 268 6.97 -8.99 36.45
CA CYS A 268 7.87 -9.40 35.36
C CYS A 268 9.31 -8.86 35.53
N VAL A 269 9.44 -7.66 36.10
CA VAL A 269 10.79 -7.08 36.41
C VAL A 269 11.48 -7.85 37.53
N LYS A 270 10.75 -8.18 38.58
CA LYS A 270 11.32 -8.91 39.74
C LYS A 270 11.73 -10.34 39.41
N VAL A 271 11.01 -10.97 38.45
CA VAL A 271 11.26 -12.39 38.10
C VAL A 271 12.31 -12.53 36.99
N CYS A 272 12.57 -11.47 36.21
CA CYS A 272 13.49 -11.54 35.08
C CYS A 272 14.98 -11.60 35.56
N PRO A 273 15.71 -12.72 35.32
CA PRO A 273 17.08 -12.86 35.76
C PRO A 273 18.10 -12.09 34.89
N PHE A 274 17.63 -11.55 33.73
CA PHE A 274 18.47 -10.84 32.75
C PHE A 274 18.21 -9.34 32.70
N ASP A 275 17.42 -8.79 33.62
CA ASP A 275 17.03 -7.38 33.64
C ASP A 275 16.45 -6.90 32.29
N ALA A 276 15.81 -7.84 31.57
CA ALA A 276 15.20 -7.55 30.26
C ALA A 276 13.82 -6.90 30.39
N ALA A 277 13.14 -7.05 31.51
CA ALA A 277 11.83 -6.45 31.73
C ALA A 277 11.96 -5.12 32.49
N LYS A 278 11.30 -4.07 32.00
CA LYS A 278 11.23 -2.76 32.65
C LYS A 278 9.78 -2.24 32.61
N VAL A 279 9.42 -1.43 33.59
CA VAL A 279 8.15 -0.70 33.63
C VAL A 279 8.42 0.76 33.36
N GLU A 280 7.89 1.25 32.24
CA GLU A 280 7.97 2.64 31.80
C GLU A 280 6.58 3.12 31.40
N ASP A 281 6.20 4.35 31.74
CA ASP A 281 4.89 4.94 31.41
C ASP A 281 3.69 4.04 31.73
N SER A 282 3.69 3.42 32.90
CA SER A 282 2.63 2.48 33.34
C SER A 282 2.47 1.23 32.46
N LEU A 283 3.49 0.86 31.69
CA LEU A 283 3.49 -0.30 30.83
C LEU A 283 4.80 -1.08 31.01
N SER A 284 4.70 -2.41 31.11
CA SER A 284 5.90 -3.25 31.06
C SER A 284 6.38 -3.39 29.62
N ARG A 285 7.68 -3.27 29.42
CA ARG A 285 8.37 -3.49 28.14
C ARG A 285 9.48 -4.49 28.31
N ILE A 286 9.73 -5.26 27.27
CA ILE A 286 10.82 -6.24 27.23
C ILE A 286 11.91 -5.69 26.32
N ASP A 287 13.11 -5.58 26.86
CA ASP A 287 14.32 -5.30 26.11
C ASP A 287 14.69 -6.57 25.32
N LEU A 288 14.50 -6.52 24.01
CA LEU A 288 14.67 -7.66 23.12
C LEU A 288 16.14 -8.11 23.03
N ASP A 289 17.10 -7.24 23.28
CA ASP A 289 18.52 -7.56 23.20
C ASP A 289 19.00 -8.31 24.46
N LYS A 290 18.41 -8.00 25.61
CA LYS A 290 18.69 -8.67 26.88
C LYS A 290 17.89 -9.94 27.07
N CYS A 291 16.70 -10.03 26.43
CA CYS A 291 15.79 -11.17 26.60
C CYS A 291 16.39 -12.46 26.02
N ARG A 292 16.47 -13.52 26.82
CA ARG A 292 16.99 -14.84 26.43
C ARG A 292 15.88 -15.88 26.22
N VAL A 293 14.60 -15.48 26.28
CA VAL A 293 13.45 -16.39 26.06
C VAL A 293 13.49 -17.58 27.04
N CYS A 294 13.77 -17.34 28.32
CA CYS A 294 13.86 -18.34 29.38
C CYS A 294 12.52 -18.87 29.92
#